data_435598ec10989e545f1c18a93b81a314
#
_entry.id   435598ec10989e545f1c18a93b81a314
#
_cell.length_a   1.000
_cell.length_b   1.000
_cell.length_c   1.000
_cell.angle_alpha   90.00
_cell.angle_beta   90.00
_cell.angle_gamma   90.00
#
_symmetry.space_group_name_H-M   'P 1'
#
loop_
_entity.id
_entity.type
_entity.pdbx_description
1 polymer ?
#
loop_
_entity_poly.entity_id
_entity_poly.type
_entity_poly.pdbx_seq_one_letter_code
_entity_poly.pdbx_strand_id
1 'polypeptide(L)'
;MKIIIDSLASTKAGGVYAPECGERVLEITIAKDKVLTPSYAISQTDVNYLADLAKLLPHGNFNAEVAEIKKKYSLEKLLEIVQDTTGMLVQKEVSWINAQITTLKSSSNAVMFFFTPILEGNVSLTRSIIDSLVDLQIQSDLKIVSVPDCKIYKGSQTLSMFRQIKKRITAKGKNAFFQIPMDYDTKRLKSKVGKVLKVADGIVGIYADHVKYNFNYVYIMGLYKYKIVRVLSNVPRVYPLRGDNGIIPQMSMFFDIVSIEKGDFPRTKEKEKPDHEMSHAKMYVRGYNRYYTFGKYESAFGQQLNCGCTICSGNTLNDLRVDFDGVLRKAMRIHETENIISFFESIRNDIGIGTFKKYVKKNPNFKIIANAITMSKKQRVIP
;
A
#
# COMPACT_ATOMS: atom_id res chain seq x y z
N MET A 1 22.83 -6.93 -3.56
CA MET A 1 22.03 -6.37 -4.69
C MET A 1 21.75 -4.92 -4.40
N LYS A 2 21.89 -4.02 -5.37
CA LYS A 2 21.66 -2.58 -5.19
C LYS A 2 20.33 -2.21 -5.83
N ILE A 3 19.51 -1.41 -5.11
CA ILE A 3 18.37 -0.74 -5.72
C ILE A 3 18.87 0.51 -6.41
N ILE A 4 18.56 0.66 -7.70
CA ILE A 4 18.85 1.87 -8.47
C ILE A 4 17.53 2.61 -8.64
N ILE A 5 17.54 3.91 -8.40
CA ILE A 5 16.35 4.77 -8.47
C ILE A 5 16.67 5.94 -9.40
N ASP A 6 16.00 5.95 -10.54
CA ASP A 6 16.10 7.01 -11.52
C ASP A 6 14.82 7.86 -11.57
N SER A 7 14.96 9.17 -11.61
CA SER A 7 13.84 10.09 -11.73
C SER A 7 13.57 10.35 -13.20
N LEU A 8 12.46 9.81 -13.72
CA LEU A 8 12.06 9.97 -15.12
C LEU A 8 11.30 11.29 -15.34
N ALA A 9 10.45 11.69 -14.40
CA ALA A 9 9.70 12.92 -14.48
C ALA A 9 9.42 13.46 -13.07
N SER A 10 9.38 14.77 -12.96
CA SER A 10 8.92 15.45 -11.75
C SER A 10 8.17 16.72 -12.16
N THR A 11 7.20 17.12 -11.36
CA THR A 11 6.51 18.39 -11.56
C THR A 11 7.43 19.57 -11.23
N LYS A 12 8.50 19.71 -11.97
CA LYS A 12 9.46 20.82 -11.90
C LYS A 12 8.93 22.11 -12.51
N ALA A 13 7.68 22.38 -12.54
CA ALA A 13 7.25 23.65 -13.05
C ALA A 13 7.42 24.72 -11.98
N GLY A 14 8.26 25.68 -12.22
CA GLY A 14 8.41 26.89 -11.44
C GLY A 14 7.08 27.58 -11.21
N GLY A 15 6.48 27.37 -10.08
CA GLY A 15 5.24 28.00 -9.65
C GLY A 15 4.44 27.15 -8.69
N VAL A 16 4.11 27.73 -7.58
CA VAL A 16 3.09 27.42 -6.54
C VAL A 16 3.13 26.07 -5.86
N TYR A 17 3.46 24.98 -6.54
CA TYR A 17 3.73 23.70 -5.91
C TYR A 17 5.23 23.48 -5.88
N ALA A 18 5.82 23.66 -4.73
CA ALA A 18 7.22 23.34 -4.56
C ALA A 18 7.46 21.88 -4.98
N PRO A 19 8.58 21.57 -5.65
CA PRO A 19 9.00 20.20 -5.93
C PRO A 19 9.09 19.32 -4.69
N GLU A 20 8.72 19.86 -3.58
CA GLU A 20 8.73 19.33 -2.23
C GLU A 20 7.57 18.40 -1.91
N CYS A 21 6.49 18.43 -2.68
CA CYS A 21 5.34 17.55 -2.48
C CYS A 21 5.44 16.23 -3.24
N GLY A 22 6.50 16.05 -4.00
CA GLY A 22 6.96 14.74 -4.41
C GLY A 22 6.14 14.00 -5.44
N GLU A 23 5.32 14.69 -6.22
CA GLU A 23 4.75 14.11 -7.44
C GLU A 23 5.89 13.83 -8.41
N ARG A 24 6.18 12.57 -8.63
CA ARG A 24 7.29 12.16 -9.46
C ARG A 24 7.04 10.78 -10.05
N VAL A 25 7.62 10.55 -11.20
CA VAL A 25 7.75 9.22 -11.78
C VAL A 25 9.18 8.76 -11.54
N LEU A 26 9.33 7.63 -10.85
CA LEU A 26 10.62 6.98 -10.65
C LEU A 26 10.61 5.65 -11.40
N GLU A 27 11.76 5.29 -11.95
CA GLU A 27 12.06 3.93 -12.31
C GLU A 27 12.93 3.31 -11.20
N ILE A 28 12.42 2.22 -10.62
CA ILE A 28 13.11 1.46 -9.58
C ILE A 28 13.63 0.19 -10.23
N THR A 29 14.95 0.04 -10.30
CA THR A 29 15.57 -1.18 -10.79
C THR A 29 16.02 -2.06 -9.62
N ILE A 30 15.54 -3.31 -9.60
CA ILE A 30 15.89 -4.34 -8.60
C ILE A 30 16.43 -5.55 -9.35
N ALA A 31 17.75 -5.75 -9.33
CA ALA A 31 18.45 -6.68 -10.20
C ALA A 31 18.26 -6.27 -11.68
N LYS A 32 17.48 -7.04 -12.45
CA LYS A 32 17.13 -6.75 -13.83
C LYS A 32 15.70 -6.23 -14.03
N ASP A 33 14.89 -6.31 -12.97
CA ASP A 33 13.48 -5.98 -13.04
C ASP A 33 13.29 -4.49 -12.78
N LYS A 34 12.34 -3.87 -13.49
CA LYS A 34 12.01 -2.46 -13.39
C LYS A 34 10.58 -2.26 -12.92
N VAL A 35 10.39 -1.25 -12.10
CA VAL A 35 9.08 -0.83 -11.57
C VAL A 35 8.93 0.67 -11.76
N LEU A 36 7.80 1.10 -12.31
CA LEU A 36 7.46 2.51 -12.45
C LEU A 36 6.56 2.97 -11.30
N THR A 37 6.85 4.16 -10.77
CA THR A 37 6.03 4.79 -9.72
C THR A 37 5.36 6.08 -10.21
N PRO A 38 4.29 6.56 -9.59
CA PRO A 38 3.58 5.93 -8.48
C PRO A 38 2.91 4.61 -8.86
N SER A 39 2.88 3.65 -7.94
CA SER A 39 2.34 2.32 -8.18
C SER A 39 1.45 1.85 -7.03
N TYR A 40 0.46 1.03 -7.36
CA TYR A 40 -0.36 0.32 -6.38
C TYR A 40 0.22 -1.06 -6.13
N ALA A 41 0.41 -1.42 -4.87
CA ALA A 41 0.84 -2.75 -4.49
C ALA A 41 -0.38 -3.64 -4.23
N ILE A 42 -0.58 -4.65 -5.07
CA ILE A 42 -1.61 -5.67 -4.86
C ILE A 42 -1.26 -6.59 -3.69
N SER A 43 -2.24 -7.26 -3.13
CA SER A 43 -2.07 -8.23 -2.05
C SER A 43 -2.52 -9.63 -2.47
N GLN A 44 -2.09 -10.64 -1.69
CA GLN A 44 -2.60 -12.00 -1.88
C GLN A 44 -4.14 -12.10 -1.74
N THR A 45 -4.77 -11.17 -1.00
CA THR A 45 -6.24 -11.13 -0.91
C THR A 45 -6.86 -10.80 -2.26
N ASP A 46 -6.29 -9.85 -2.99
CA ASP A 46 -6.77 -9.46 -4.32
C ASP A 46 -6.65 -10.64 -5.29
N VAL A 47 -5.53 -11.35 -5.27
CA VAL A 47 -5.27 -12.51 -6.12
C VAL A 47 -6.17 -13.70 -5.74
N ASN A 48 -6.36 -13.96 -4.45
CA ASN A 48 -7.26 -15.03 -4.01
C ASN A 48 -8.71 -14.77 -4.44
N TYR A 49 -9.17 -13.53 -4.40
CA TYR A 49 -10.50 -13.18 -4.88
C TYR A 49 -10.63 -13.35 -6.40
N LEU A 50 -9.58 -13.00 -7.15
CA LEU A 50 -9.55 -13.27 -8.59
C LEU A 50 -9.61 -14.76 -8.88
N ALA A 51 -8.85 -15.59 -8.18
CA ALA A 51 -8.87 -17.04 -8.31
C ALA A 51 -10.23 -17.65 -7.94
N ASP A 52 -10.89 -17.14 -6.90
CA ASP A 52 -12.23 -17.57 -6.50
C ASP A 52 -13.29 -17.28 -7.58
N LEU A 53 -13.10 -16.23 -8.36
CA LEU A 53 -13.99 -15.84 -9.45
C LEU A 53 -13.56 -16.37 -10.82
N ALA A 54 -12.46 -17.12 -10.90
CA ALA A 54 -11.89 -17.59 -12.17
C ALA A 54 -12.86 -18.46 -13.02
N LYS A 55 -13.88 -19.05 -12.39
CA LYS A 55 -14.94 -19.79 -13.10
C LYS A 55 -15.97 -18.88 -13.77
N LEU A 56 -16.09 -17.65 -13.31
CA LEU A 56 -17.10 -16.66 -13.75
C LEU A 56 -16.49 -15.60 -14.67
N LEU A 57 -15.16 -15.42 -14.60
CA LEU A 57 -14.45 -14.37 -15.33
C LEU A 57 -13.49 -14.98 -16.35
N PRO A 58 -13.33 -14.36 -17.52
CA PRO A 58 -12.20 -14.67 -18.40
C PRO A 58 -10.90 -14.42 -17.64
N HIS A 59 -9.93 -15.32 -17.77
CA HIS A 59 -8.66 -15.24 -17.07
C HIS A 59 -7.89 -13.98 -17.46
N GLY A 60 -7.76 -13.05 -16.52
CA GLY A 60 -6.92 -11.88 -16.62
C GLY A 60 -6.00 -11.80 -15.41
N ASN A 61 -4.72 -11.48 -15.62
CA ASN A 61 -3.80 -11.16 -14.56
C ASN A 61 -3.90 -9.67 -14.22
N PHE A 62 -3.68 -9.31 -12.96
CA PHE A 62 -3.53 -7.90 -12.62
C PHE A 62 -2.29 -7.29 -13.29
N ASN A 63 -2.46 -6.13 -13.92
CA ASN A 63 -1.34 -5.36 -14.45
C ASN A 63 -0.65 -4.54 -13.32
N ALA A 64 -0.14 -5.23 -12.31
CA ALA A 64 0.53 -4.65 -11.17
C ALA A 64 1.97 -5.14 -11.06
N GLU A 65 2.92 -4.20 -11.01
CA GLU A 65 4.37 -4.48 -10.94
C GLU A 65 4.85 -4.69 -9.49
N VAL A 66 4.03 -4.31 -8.50
CA VAL A 66 4.36 -4.38 -7.08
C VAL A 66 3.32 -5.20 -6.33
N ALA A 67 3.80 -6.03 -5.42
CA ALA A 67 2.94 -6.80 -4.54
C ALA A 67 3.40 -6.73 -3.08
N GLU A 68 2.43 -6.68 -2.17
CA GLU A 68 2.65 -6.71 -0.73
C GLU A 68 2.07 -7.98 -0.12
N ILE A 69 2.93 -8.73 0.56
CA ILE A 69 2.54 -9.93 1.32
C ILE A 69 2.27 -9.51 2.76
N LYS A 70 1.05 -9.75 3.24
CA LYS A 70 0.61 -9.38 4.57
C LYS A 70 0.28 -10.60 5.40
N LYS A 71 0.85 -10.68 6.59
CA LYS A 71 0.53 -11.75 7.55
C LYS A 71 0.28 -11.18 8.94
N LYS A 72 -0.82 -11.60 9.55
CA LYS A 72 -1.13 -11.27 10.94
C LYS A 72 -0.38 -12.20 11.88
N TYR A 73 0.17 -11.62 12.94
CA TYR A 73 0.86 -12.33 13.99
C TYR A 73 0.32 -11.91 15.36
N SER A 74 -0.09 -12.87 16.17
CA SER A 74 -0.26 -12.69 17.60
C SER A 74 1.10 -12.63 18.30
N LEU A 75 1.15 -12.06 19.49
CA LEU A 75 2.37 -12.07 20.31
C LEU A 75 2.83 -13.48 20.62
N GLU A 76 1.90 -14.37 20.95
CA GLU A 76 2.15 -15.79 21.23
C GLU A 76 2.88 -16.45 20.05
N LYS A 77 2.37 -16.29 18.83
CA LYS A 77 2.98 -16.85 17.64
C LYS A 77 4.39 -16.30 17.37
N LEU A 78 4.62 -15.02 17.65
CA LEU A 78 5.94 -14.41 17.51
C LEU A 78 6.93 -14.97 18.54
N LEU A 79 6.48 -15.21 19.77
CA LEU A 79 7.32 -15.82 20.81
C LEU A 79 7.65 -17.27 20.49
N GLU A 80 6.69 -18.06 19.96
CA GLU A 80 6.96 -19.41 19.47
C GLU A 80 8.06 -19.42 18.40
N ILE A 81 8.01 -18.49 17.44
CA ILE A 81 9.03 -18.38 16.38
C ILE A 81 10.39 -18.00 16.96
N VAL A 82 10.44 -17.10 17.95
CA VAL A 82 11.69 -16.70 18.63
C VAL A 82 12.31 -17.87 19.41
N GLN A 83 11.46 -18.72 19.99
CA GLN A 83 11.87 -19.87 20.81
C GLN A 83 12.10 -21.16 20.00
N ASP A 84 11.87 -21.13 18.70
CA ASP A 84 12.01 -22.30 17.83
C ASP A 84 13.47 -22.72 17.66
N THR A 85 13.93 -23.59 18.54
CA THR A 85 15.29 -24.16 18.49
C THR A 85 15.45 -25.20 17.37
N THR A 86 14.36 -25.76 16.87
CA THR A 86 14.37 -26.78 15.81
C THR A 86 14.40 -26.17 14.41
N GLY A 87 14.03 -24.93 14.27
CA GLY A 87 13.87 -24.22 13.00
C GLY A 87 12.65 -24.65 12.18
N MET A 88 11.80 -25.55 12.69
CA MET A 88 10.64 -26.06 11.96
C MET A 88 9.58 -24.97 11.72
N LEU A 89 9.30 -24.15 12.73
CA LEU A 89 8.35 -23.04 12.58
C LEU A 89 8.89 -21.96 11.63
N VAL A 90 10.17 -21.67 11.73
CA VAL A 90 10.89 -20.77 10.83
C VAL A 90 10.73 -21.25 9.37
N GLN A 91 11.03 -22.53 9.11
CA GLN A 91 10.91 -23.11 7.76
C GLN A 91 9.46 -23.11 7.23
N LYS A 92 8.48 -23.36 8.10
CA LYS A 92 7.05 -23.26 7.74
C LYS A 92 6.68 -21.83 7.31
N GLU A 93 7.15 -20.82 8.05
CA GLU A 93 6.91 -19.42 7.72
C GLU A 93 7.60 -19.02 6.42
N VAL A 94 8.85 -19.43 6.21
CA VAL A 94 9.61 -19.19 4.96
C VAL A 94 8.89 -19.82 3.76
N SER A 95 8.48 -21.07 3.89
CA SER A 95 7.74 -21.79 2.84
C SER A 95 6.41 -21.09 2.50
N TRP A 96 5.70 -20.58 3.52
CA TRP A 96 4.48 -19.82 3.32
C TRP A 96 4.74 -18.50 2.55
N ILE A 97 5.78 -17.75 2.90
CA ILE A 97 6.15 -16.51 2.19
C ILE A 97 6.46 -16.83 0.72
N ASN A 98 7.25 -17.86 0.45
CA ASN A 98 7.63 -18.24 -0.91
C ASN A 98 6.42 -18.70 -1.74
N ALA A 99 5.49 -19.43 -1.14
CA ALA A 99 4.24 -19.80 -1.78
C ALA A 99 3.40 -18.55 -2.17
N GLN A 100 3.35 -17.53 -1.30
CA GLN A 100 2.66 -16.28 -1.64
C GLN A 100 3.34 -15.54 -2.80
N ILE A 101 4.68 -15.50 -2.83
CA ILE A 101 5.42 -14.91 -3.96
C ILE A 101 5.07 -15.62 -5.26
N THR A 102 5.04 -16.94 -5.26
CA THR A 102 4.70 -17.75 -6.43
C THR A 102 3.28 -17.46 -6.91
N THR A 103 2.31 -17.44 -6.00
CA THR A 103 0.90 -17.14 -6.31
C THR A 103 0.74 -15.73 -6.88
N LEU A 104 1.40 -14.73 -6.30
CA LEU A 104 1.34 -13.35 -6.80
C LEU A 104 1.98 -13.22 -8.17
N LYS A 105 3.11 -13.90 -8.44
CA LYS A 105 3.75 -13.92 -9.76
C LYS A 105 2.89 -14.56 -10.85
N SER A 106 2.16 -15.62 -10.52
CA SER A 106 1.29 -16.30 -11.49
C SER A 106 0.03 -15.51 -11.85
N SER A 107 -0.37 -14.56 -11.01
CA SER A 107 -1.63 -13.81 -11.14
C SER A 107 -1.43 -12.31 -11.39
N SER A 108 -0.17 -11.87 -11.59
CA SER A 108 0.15 -10.47 -11.87
C SER A 108 1.51 -10.32 -12.54
N ASN A 109 1.81 -9.12 -13.00
CA ASN A 109 3.12 -8.74 -13.54
C ASN A 109 4.11 -8.32 -12.42
N ALA A 110 3.84 -8.68 -11.17
CA ALA A 110 4.62 -8.22 -10.03
C ALA A 110 6.06 -8.78 -10.06
N VAL A 111 7.01 -7.87 -9.99
CA VAL A 111 8.45 -8.13 -9.93
C VAL A 111 9.07 -7.65 -8.63
N MET A 112 8.40 -6.72 -7.94
CA MET A 112 8.79 -6.19 -6.64
C MET A 112 7.86 -6.72 -5.55
N PHE A 113 8.43 -7.39 -4.56
CA PHE A 113 7.71 -7.98 -3.43
C PHE A 113 8.27 -7.47 -2.12
N PHE A 114 7.39 -7.09 -1.20
CA PHE A 114 7.76 -6.79 0.17
C PHE A 114 6.76 -7.40 1.15
N PHE A 115 7.23 -7.63 2.37
CA PHE A 115 6.45 -8.28 3.41
C PHE A 115 6.09 -7.28 4.49
N THR A 116 4.83 -7.29 4.93
CA THR A 116 4.35 -6.46 6.03
C THR A 116 3.75 -7.35 7.12
N PRO A 117 4.48 -7.55 8.23
CA PRO A 117 3.92 -8.21 9.39
C PRO A 117 2.89 -7.30 10.06
N ILE A 118 1.66 -7.77 10.19
CA ILE A 118 0.58 -7.09 10.89
C ILE A 118 0.51 -7.65 12.30
N LEU A 119 0.67 -6.82 13.30
CA LEU A 119 0.65 -7.24 14.70
C LEU A 119 -0.77 -7.14 15.25
N GLU A 120 -1.25 -8.20 15.87
CA GLU A 120 -2.56 -8.21 16.54
C GLU A 120 -2.44 -7.58 17.93
N GLY A 121 -3.27 -6.55 18.19
CA GLY A 121 -3.26 -5.82 19.45
C GLY A 121 -2.05 -4.89 19.63
N ASN A 122 -1.86 -4.41 20.86
CA ASN A 122 -0.77 -3.49 21.22
C ASN A 122 0.55 -4.24 21.51
N VAL A 123 1.05 -4.97 20.53
CA VAL A 123 2.31 -5.72 20.68
C VAL A 123 3.51 -4.77 20.62
N SER A 124 4.30 -4.75 21.70
CA SER A 124 5.59 -4.08 21.69
C SER A 124 6.67 -5.03 21.15
N LEU A 125 7.19 -4.70 19.96
CA LEU A 125 8.24 -5.49 19.34
C LEU A 125 9.54 -5.38 20.12
N THR A 126 10.04 -6.51 20.63
CA THR A 126 11.37 -6.63 21.19
C THR A 126 12.41 -6.80 20.08
N ARG A 127 13.68 -6.66 20.42
CA ARG A 127 14.77 -6.89 19.47
C ARG A 127 14.77 -8.32 18.92
N SER A 128 14.55 -9.32 19.75
CA SER A 128 14.51 -10.72 19.34
C SER A 128 13.38 -11.01 18.33
N ILE A 129 12.19 -10.44 18.54
CA ILE A 129 11.08 -10.59 17.61
C ILE A 129 11.42 -9.94 16.26
N ILE A 130 11.99 -8.73 16.26
CA ILE A 130 12.41 -8.07 15.03
C ILE A 130 13.46 -8.89 14.29
N ASP A 131 14.46 -9.39 15.01
CA ASP A 131 15.52 -10.22 14.43
C ASP A 131 14.94 -11.50 13.81
N SER A 132 14.00 -12.19 14.47
CA SER A 132 13.33 -13.37 13.92
C SER A 132 12.50 -13.03 12.68
N LEU A 133 11.71 -11.94 12.69
CA LEU A 133 10.95 -11.49 11.51
C LEU A 133 11.86 -11.13 10.33
N VAL A 134 13.03 -10.59 10.60
CA VAL A 134 14.03 -10.27 9.56
C VAL A 134 14.67 -11.56 9.03
N ASP A 135 14.98 -12.52 9.89
CA ASP A 135 15.61 -13.79 9.51
C ASP A 135 14.68 -14.66 8.64
N LEU A 136 13.38 -14.71 8.96
CA LEU A 136 12.37 -15.33 8.08
C LEU A 136 12.43 -14.78 6.65
N GLN A 137 12.48 -13.46 6.52
CA GLN A 137 12.53 -12.81 5.23
C GLN A 137 13.88 -12.97 4.52
N ILE A 138 14.96 -13.01 5.28
CA ILE A 138 16.29 -13.28 4.73
C ILE A 138 16.36 -14.68 4.12
N GLN A 139 15.71 -15.66 4.73
CA GLN A 139 15.69 -17.05 4.26
C GLN A 139 14.69 -17.28 3.12
N SER A 140 13.72 -16.38 2.91
CA SER A 140 12.74 -16.46 1.82
C SER A 140 13.27 -15.90 0.50
N ASP A 141 12.49 -15.99 -0.57
CA ASP A 141 12.81 -15.46 -1.91
C ASP A 141 12.62 -13.93 -2.03
N LEU A 142 12.25 -13.25 -0.94
CA LEU A 142 12.14 -11.79 -0.93
C LEU A 142 13.48 -11.12 -1.21
N LYS A 143 13.49 -10.19 -2.14
CA LYS A 143 14.67 -9.33 -2.43
C LYS A 143 14.72 -8.11 -1.50
N ILE A 144 13.57 -7.75 -0.92
CA ILE A 144 13.38 -6.61 -0.02
C ILE A 144 12.91 -7.16 1.33
N VAL A 145 13.64 -6.84 2.38
CA VAL A 145 13.40 -7.30 3.75
C VAL A 145 12.83 -6.16 4.56
N SER A 146 11.61 -6.30 5.01
CA SER A 146 10.93 -5.33 5.86
C SER A 146 11.46 -5.37 7.29
N VAL A 147 11.80 -4.21 7.81
CA VAL A 147 12.30 -4.02 9.18
C VAL A 147 11.27 -3.18 9.93
N PRO A 148 10.41 -3.79 10.75
CA PRO A 148 9.45 -3.04 11.55
C PRO A 148 10.14 -2.20 12.62
N ASP A 149 9.56 -1.07 12.99
CA ASP A 149 10.13 -0.20 14.03
C ASP A 149 9.93 -0.80 15.43
N CYS A 150 10.94 -0.63 16.25
CA CYS A 150 10.89 -0.98 17.66
C CYS A 150 10.48 0.25 18.49
N LYS A 151 9.26 0.22 19.03
CA LYS A 151 8.73 1.32 19.85
C LYS A 151 9.51 1.54 21.14
N ILE A 152 10.17 0.51 21.67
CA ILE A 152 10.92 0.55 22.93
C ILE A 152 12.20 1.39 22.80
N TYR A 153 12.90 1.28 21.67
CA TYR A 153 14.18 1.97 21.50
C TYR A 153 14.02 3.45 21.17
N LYS A 154 14.80 4.27 21.86
CA LYS A 154 14.83 5.73 21.67
C LYS A 154 16.24 6.20 21.28
N GLY A 155 16.32 7.36 20.69
CA GLY A 155 17.59 8.05 20.42
C GLY A 155 18.60 7.23 19.62
N SER A 156 19.82 7.14 20.10
CA SER A 156 20.95 6.45 19.46
C SER A 156 20.78 4.95 19.36
N GLN A 157 20.06 4.34 20.29
CA GLN A 157 19.77 2.90 20.29
C GLN A 157 19.00 2.47 19.03
N THR A 158 18.01 3.24 18.61
CA THR A 158 17.26 2.99 17.36
C THR A 158 18.20 3.00 16.15
N LEU A 159 19.08 3.98 16.07
CA LEU A 159 20.01 4.12 14.93
C LEU A 159 21.02 2.96 14.89
N SER A 160 21.57 2.58 16.05
CA SER A 160 22.48 1.43 16.18
C SER A 160 21.81 0.13 15.74
N MET A 161 20.58 -0.11 16.23
CA MET A 161 19.81 -1.28 15.86
C MET A 161 19.57 -1.36 14.33
N PHE A 162 19.10 -0.28 13.74
CA PHE A 162 18.85 -0.26 12.29
C PHE A 162 20.11 -0.49 11.46
N ARG A 163 21.26 0.08 11.88
CA ARG A 163 22.55 -0.16 11.22
C ARG A 163 22.96 -1.63 11.27
N GLN A 164 22.82 -2.28 12.43
CA GLN A 164 23.16 -3.69 12.60
C GLN A 164 22.28 -4.60 11.76
N ILE A 165 20.95 -4.36 11.78
CA ILE A 165 19.99 -5.13 10.98
C ILE A 165 20.29 -4.94 9.49
N LYS A 166 20.47 -3.70 9.04
CA LYS A 166 20.83 -3.42 7.65
C LYS A 166 22.08 -4.17 7.21
N LYS A 167 23.16 -4.11 8.00
CA LYS A 167 24.41 -4.83 7.71
C LYS A 167 24.15 -6.33 7.51
N ARG A 168 23.33 -6.95 8.36
CA ARG A 168 22.95 -8.36 8.25
C ARG A 168 22.17 -8.66 6.96
N ILE A 169 21.17 -7.83 6.62
CA ILE A 169 20.37 -7.97 5.40
C ILE A 169 21.26 -7.82 4.16
N THR A 170 22.10 -6.80 4.13
CA THR A 170 22.98 -6.51 2.99
C THR A 170 24.03 -7.59 2.80
N ALA A 171 24.56 -8.20 3.88
CA ALA A 171 25.48 -9.33 3.81
C ALA A 171 24.88 -10.58 3.12
N LYS A 172 23.55 -10.68 3.08
CA LYS A 172 22.80 -11.72 2.36
C LYS A 172 22.34 -11.27 0.96
N GLY A 173 22.88 -10.17 0.45
CA GLY A 173 22.58 -9.66 -0.90
C GLY A 173 21.18 -9.07 -1.06
N LYS A 174 20.50 -8.73 0.05
CA LYS A 174 19.13 -8.19 0.05
C LYS A 174 19.11 -6.71 0.43
N ASN A 175 17.96 -6.05 0.25
CA ASN A 175 17.76 -4.64 0.57
C ASN A 175 16.87 -4.47 1.79
N ALA A 176 17.20 -3.54 2.68
CA ALA A 176 16.40 -3.25 3.85
C ALA A 176 15.30 -2.25 3.54
N PHE A 177 14.08 -2.54 3.98
CA PHE A 177 12.90 -1.70 3.91
C PHE A 177 12.42 -1.37 5.32
N PHE A 178 12.71 -0.17 5.81
CA PHE A 178 12.33 0.24 7.15
C PHE A 178 10.89 0.73 7.19
N GLN A 179 10.05 0.10 8.02
CA GLN A 179 8.64 0.45 8.21
C GLN A 179 8.45 1.19 9.55
N ILE A 180 7.83 2.36 9.50
CA ILE A 180 7.56 3.20 10.66
C ILE A 180 6.05 3.24 10.88
N PRO A 181 5.54 2.86 12.06
CA PRO A 181 4.13 2.95 12.38
C PRO A 181 3.60 4.39 12.34
N MET A 182 2.38 4.54 11.90
CA MET A 182 1.72 5.84 11.76
C MET A 182 1.17 6.40 13.09
N ASP A 183 1.10 5.59 14.14
CA ASP A 183 0.56 5.94 15.46
C ASP A 183 1.44 6.86 16.29
N TYR A 184 2.60 7.28 15.76
CA TYR A 184 3.47 8.23 16.43
C TYR A 184 2.93 9.67 16.32
N ASP A 185 3.14 10.46 17.38
CA ASP A 185 2.99 11.91 17.28
C ASP A 185 3.99 12.49 16.24
N THR A 186 3.68 13.67 15.74
CA THR A 186 4.47 14.31 14.67
C THR A 186 5.95 14.46 15.02
N LYS A 187 6.28 14.82 16.26
CA LYS A 187 7.68 15.01 16.72
C LYS A 187 8.44 13.69 16.72
N ARG A 188 7.82 12.64 17.25
CA ARG A 188 8.40 11.29 17.30
C ARG A 188 8.57 10.72 15.92
N LEU A 189 7.55 10.84 15.05
CA LEU A 189 7.60 10.40 13.66
C LEU A 189 8.75 11.10 12.92
N LYS A 190 8.84 12.42 12.99
CA LYS A 190 9.94 13.20 12.39
C LYS A 190 11.31 12.70 12.85
N SER A 191 11.47 12.45 14.15
CA SER A 191 12.71 11.91 14.72
C SER A 191 13.03 10.52 14.18
N LYS A 192 12.04 9.62 14.10
CA LYS A 192 12.23 8.24 13.61
C LYS A 192 12.56 8.24 12.12
N VAL A 193 11.80 8.95 11.30
CA VAL A 193 12.07 9.10 9.86
C VAL A 193 13.47 9.65 9.62
N GLY A 194 13.87 10.70 10.33
CA GLY A 194 15.22 11.26 10.22
C GLY A 194 16.34 10.26 10.54
N LYS A 195 16.11 9.30 11.46
CA LYS A 195 17.08 8.25 11.77
C LYS A 195 17.10 7.15 10.71
N VAL A 196 15.92 6.75 10.24
CA VAL A 196 15.80 5.76 9.16
C VAL A 196 16.51 6.26 7.91
N LEU A 197 16.32 7.53 7.53
CA LEU A 197 16.96 8.12 6.36
C LEU A 197 18.50 8.15 6.42
N LYS A 198 19.09 8.14 7.63
CA LYS A 198 20.54 8.01 7.82
C LYS A 198 21.05 6.59 7.58
N VAL A 199 20.16 5.61 7.49
CA VAL A 199 20.51 4.18 7.36
C VAL A 199 19.97 3.59 6.07
N ALA A 200 18.80 4.01 5.62
CA ALA A 200 18.11 3.46 4.46
C ALA A 200 18.88 3.66 3.15
N ASP A 201 18.88 2.63 2.31
CA ASP A 201 19.49 2.64 0.97
C ASP A 201 18.40 2.59 -0.10
N GLY A 202 17.44 3.50 -0.04
CA GLY A 202 16.52 3.66 -1.14
C GLY A 202 15.04 3.44 -0.82
N ILE A 203 14.64 2.63 0.18
CA ILE A 203 13.22 2.38 0.47
C ILE A 203 12.89 2.68 1.92
N VAL A 204 11.86 3.50 2.13
CA VAL A 204 11.31 3.80 3.46
C VAL A 204 9.80 3.72 3.40
N GLY A 205 9.18 3.07 4.39
CA GLY A 205 7.75 2.91 4.49
C GLY A 205 7.14 3.52 5.74
N ILE A 206 5.90 3.91 5.58
CA ILE A 206 4.98 4.18 6.69
C ILE A 206 3.91 3.11 6.68
N TYR A 207 3.69 2.50 7.83
CA TYR A 207 2.65 1.54 8.04
C TYR A 207 1.43 2.24 8.65
N ALA A 208 0.33 2.27 7.91
CA ALA A 208 -0.94 2.81 8.38
C ALA A 208 -1.70 1.72 9.13
N ASP A 209 -1.64 1.74 10.47
CA ASP A 209 -2.38 0.83 11.31
C ASP A 209 -3.60 1.56 11.85
N HIS A 210 -4.82 1.12 11.52
CA HIS A 210 -6.17 1.50 12.01
C HIS A 210 -6.36 2.93 12.60
N VAL A 211 -5.36 3.78 12.55
CA VAL A 211 -5.26 5.00 13.32
C VAL A 211 -5.77 6.19 12.52
N LYS A 212 -6.33 7.11 13.23
CA LYS A 212 -6.74 8.45 12.79
C LYS A 212 -5.72 9.01 11.81
N TYR A 213 -6.15 9.16 10.58
CA TYR A 213 -5.37 9.69 9.49
C TYR A 213 -4.85 11.08 9.85
N ASN A 214 -3.56 11.18 10.09
CA ASN A 214 -2.94 12.47 10.39
C ASN A 214 -2.14 12.95 9.16
N PHE A 215 -2.62 13.97 8.46
CA PHE A 215 -1.97 14.55 7.28
C PHE A 215 -0.54 15.04 7.52
N ASN A 216 -0.15 15.24 8.77
CA ASN A 216 1.22 15.60 9.13
C ASN A 216 2.23 14.52 8.72
N TYR A 217 1.83 13.23 8.66
CA TYR A 217 2.70 12.14 8.23
C TYR A 217 3.02 12.24 6.74
N VAL A 218 2.02 12.52 5.95
CA VAL A 218 2.15 12.75 4.51
C VAL A 218 3.12 13.91 4.25
N TYR A 219 2.98 14.99 5.02
CA TYR A 219 3.89 16.12 4.97
C TYR A 219 5.33 15.74 5.28
N ILE A 220 5.58 14.97 6.33
CA ILE A 220 6.93 14.54 6.71
C ILE A 220 7.57 13.72 5.60
N MET A 221 6.83 12.79 4.99
CA MET A 221 7.35 12.00 3.87
C MET A 221 7.61 12.84 2.62
N GLY A 222 6.80 13.87 2.37
CA GLY A 222 7.02 14.82 1.27
C GLY A 222 8.25 15.72 1.44
N LEU A 223 8.74 15.91 2.67
CA LEU A 223 9.94 16.70 2.95
C LEU A 223 11.24 16.02 2.54
N TYR A 224 11.27 14.69 2.56
CA TYR A 224 12.48 13.93 2.32
C TYR A 224 12.62 13.62 0.84
N LYS A 225 13.34 14.52 0.15
CA LYS A 225 13.61 14.45 -1.29
C LYS A 225 14.72 13.46 -1.63
N TYR A 226 14.60 12.95 -2.85
CA TYR A 226 15.64 12.34 -3.67
C TYR A 226 16.11 10.92 -3.28
N LYS A 227 16.12 10.04 -4.27
CA LYS A 227 16.67 8.66 -4.24
C LYS A 227 16.08 7.71 -3.18
N ILE A 228 14.93 8.06 -2.60
CA ILE A 228 14.24 7.20 -1.64
C ILE A 228 12.84 6.92 -2.13
N VAL A 229 12.52 5.68 -2.33
CA VAL A 229 11.16 5.20 -2.60
C VAL A 229 10.35 5.29 -1.32
N ARG A 230 9.23 5.98 -1.39
CA ARG A 230 8.31 6.19 -0.26
C ARG A 230 7.14 5.23 -0.40
N VAL A 231 6.99 4.35 0.57
CA VAL A 231 5.91 3.36 0.59
C VAL A 231 4.93 3.71 1.69
N LEU A 232 3.64 3.63 1.39
CA LEU A 232 2.56 3.69 2.37
C LEU A 232 1.80 2.36 2.35
N SER A 233 1.98 1.58 3.40
CA SER A 233 1.37 0.26 3.54
C SER A 233 0.10 0.30 4.37
N ASN A 234 -0.83 -0.61 4.08
CA ASN A 234 -2.01 -0.90 4.89
C ASN A 234 -2.97 0.30 5.06
N VAL A 235 -3.20 1.03 3.98
CA VAL A 235 -4.04 2.24 3.98
C VAL A 235 -5.52 1.86 4.02
N PRO A 236 -6.35 2.50 4.88
CA PRO A 236 -7.79 2.30 4.83
C PRO A 236 -8.37 2.74 3.48
N ARG A 237 -9.40 2.05 3.01
CA ARG A 237 -10.01 2.27 1.69
C ARG A 237 -10.71 3.63 1.58
N VAL A 238 -11.29 4.08 2.68
CA VAL A 238 -12.08 5.33 2.75
C VAL A 238 -11.58 6.24 3.87
N TYR A 239 -11.83 7.52 3.71
CA TYR A 239 -11.57 8.47 4.79
C TYR A 239 -12.48 8.19 5.99
N PRO A 240 -11.96 7.97 7.20
CA PRO A 240 -12.77 7.68 8.38
C PRO A 240 -13.79 8.76 8.71
N LEU A 241 -13.50 10.03 8.38
CA LEU A 241 -14.34 11.18 8.69
C LEU A 241 -15.17 11.70 7.51
N ARG A 242 -15.07 11.10 6.31
CA ARG A 242 -15.70 11.59 5.09
C ARG A 242 -16.50 10.54 4.34
N GLY A 243 -16.91 9.51 5.02
CA GLY A 243 -17.81 8.50 4.49
C GLY A 243 -17.24 7.77 3.27
N ASP A 244 -17.90 7.90 2.12
CA ASP A 244 -17.62 7.07 0.95
C ASP A 244 -16.48 7.56 0.05
N ASN A 245 -15.71 8.59 0.45
CA ASN A 245 -14.60 9.09 -0.35
C ASN A 245 -13.39 8.15 -0.28
N GLY A 246 -12.87 7.77 -1.43
CA GLY A 246 -11.64 6.99 -1.55
C GLY A 246 -10.42 7.80 -1.14
N ILE A 247 -9.43 7.13 -0.55
CA ILE A 247 -8.20 7.79 -0.08
C ILE A 247 -6.99 7.42 -0.92
N ILE A 248 -6.98 6.22 -1.48
CA ILE A 248 -5.81 5.63 -2.13
C ILE A 248 -5.25 6.48 -3.27
N PRO A 249 -6.07 6.97 -4.22
CA PRO A 249 -5.58 7.79 -5.31
C PRO A 249 -4.86 9.06 -4.86
N GLN A 250 -5.32 9.65 -3.74
CA GLN A 250 -4.74 10.89 -3.23
C GLN A 250 -3.36 10.65 -2.59
N MET A 251 -3.10 9.43 -2.12
CA MET A 251 -1.82 9.07 -1.52
C MET A 251 -0.69 9.02 -2.57
N SER A 252 -1.03 8.82 -3.85
CA SER A 252 -0.05 8.89 -4.95
C SER A 252 0.69 10.22 -5.04
N MET A 253 0.12 11.30 -4.51
CA MET A 253 0.78 12.61 -4.45
C MET A 253 2.00 12.65 -3.51
N PHE A 254 2.09 11.71 -2.57
CA PHE A 254 3.09 11.74 -1.50
C PHE A 254 3.91 10.48 -1.43
N PHE A 255 3.37 9.38 -1.94
CA PHE A 255 3.99 8.08 -1.86
C PHE A 255 4.18 7.49 -3.25
N ASP A 256 5.31 6.86 -3.44
CA ASP A 256 5.69 6.23 -4.69
C ASP A 256 5.01 4.85 -4.84
N ILE A 257 4.73 4.18 -3.71
CA ILE A 257 4.00 2.92 -3.66
C ILE A 257 2.95 3.01 -2.56
N VAL A 258 1.72 2.56 -2.86
CA VAL A 258 0.61 2.56 -1.90
C VAL A 258 -0.08 1.19 -1.91
N SER A 259 -0.43 0.67 -0.74
CA SER A 259 -1.23 -0.54 -0.60
C SER A 259 -2.43 -0.34 0.32
N ILE A 260 -3.51 -1.06 0.04
CA ILE A 260 -4.74 -1.04 0.85
C ILE A 260 -4.61 -1.98 2.04
N GLU A 261 -5.27 -1.66 3.14
CA GLU A 261 -5.42 -2.54 4.29
C GLU A 261 -5.96 -3.92 3.87
N LYS A 262 -5.50 -4.96 4.55
CA LYS A 262 -6.08 -6.29 4.43
C LYS A 262 -7.50 -6.21 4.97
N GLY A 263 -8.47 -6.21 4.08
CA GLY A 263 -9.88 -6.19 4.45
C GLY A 263 -10.27 -7.49 5.13
N ASP A 264 -10.18 -7.53 6.44
CA ASP A 264 -11.02 -8.45 7.18
C ASP A 264 -12.38 -7.79 7.26
N PHE A 265 -13.28 -8.22 6.39
CA PHE A 265 -14.69 -8.00 6.70
C PHE A 265 -14.94 -8.72 8.03
N PRO A 266 -15.53 -8.06 9.03
CA PRO A 266 -15.95 -8.78 10.22
C PRO A 266 -16.76 -9.98 9.71
N ARG A 267 -16.33 -11.18 10.08
CA ARG A 267 -17.14 -12.39 9.89
C ARG A 267 -18.31 -12.22 10.86
N THR A 268 -19.34 -11.57 10.41
CA THR A 268 -20.63 -11.66 11.09
C THR A 268 -20.99 -13.14 11.07
N LYS A 269 -21.11 -13.74 12.25
CA LYS A 269 -21.49 -15.15 12.42
C LYS A 269 -22.91 -15.44 11.91
N GLU A 270 -23.66 -14.42 11.56
CA GLU A 270 -24.96 -14.54 10.91
C GLU A 270 -24.74 -14.83 9.43
N LYS A 271 -25.36 -15.92 8.95
CA LYS A 271 -25.53 -16.17 7.51
C LYS A 271 -26.26 -14.95 6.96
N GLU A 272 -25.50 -14.02 6.38
CA GLU A 272 -26.07 -12.81 5.77
C GLU A 272 -27.07 -13.27 4.69
N LYS A 273 -28.30 -12.79 4.81
CA LYS A 273 -29.29 -12.97 3.74
C LYS A 273 -28.75 -12.32 2.47
N PRO A 274 -29.03 -12.87 1.27
CA PRO A 274 -28.58 -12.30 0.00
C PRO A 274 -28.83 -10.79 -0.12
N ASP A 275 -29.98 -10.30 0.33
CA ASP A 275 -30.35 -8.88 0.34
C ASP A 275 -29.40 -8.01 1.18
N HIS A 276 -28.78 -8.57 2.20
CA HIS A 276 -27.85 -7.84 3.06
C HIS A 276 -26.49 -7.62 2.36
N GLU A 277 -26.02 -8.57 1.57
CA GLU A 277 -24.79 -8.43 0.80
C GLU A 277 -24.92 -7.30 -0.23
N MET A 278 -26.04 -7.25 -0.94
CA MET A 278 -26.33 -6.22 -1.92
C MET A 278 -26.46 -4.81 -1.33
N SER A 279 -27.06 -4.69 -0.13
CA SER A 279 -27.23 -3.39 0.54
C SER A 279 -25.89 -2.79 1.00
N HIS A 280 -24.87 -3.61 1.27
CA HIS A 280 -23.57 -3.19 1.81
C HIS A 280 -22.44 -3.23 0.77
N ALA A 281 -22.63 -3.92 -0.37
CA ALA A 281 -21.64 -3.90 -1.44
C ALA A 281 -21.52 -2.48 -2.01
N LYS A 282 -20.28 -2.01 -2.12
CA LYS A 282 -19.99 -0.67 -2.63
C LYS A 282 -19.12 -0.77 -3.87
N MET A 283 -19.53 -0.08 -4.91
CA MET A 283 -18.77 0.09 -6.14
C MET A 283 -17.88 1.34 -6.04
N TYR A 284 -16.60 1.18 -6.32
CA TYR A 284 -15.68 2.30 -6.45
C TYR A 284 -15.81 2.96 -7.82
N VAL A 285 -16.04 4.26 -7.86
CA VAL A 285 -16.16 5.03 -9.11
C VAL A 285 -14.94 5.93 -9.28
N ARG A 286 -14.04 5.54 -10.16
CA ARG A 286 -12.73 6.19 -10.39
C ARG A 286 -12.84 7.67 -10.68
N GLY A 287 -13.74 8.10 -11.58
CA GLY A 287 -13.91 9.50 -11.97
C GLY A 287 -14.28 10.43 -10.81
N TYR A 288 -14.94 9.90 -9.79
CA TYR A 288 -15.38 10.64 -8.59
C TYR A 288 -14.50 10.32 -7.37
N ASN A 289 -13.61 9.33 -7.47
CA ASN A 289 -12.82 8.82 -6.35
C ASN A 289 -13.69 8.53 -5.11
N ARG A 290 -14.81 7.84 -5.34
CA ARG A 290 -15.84 7.61 -4.32
C ARG A 290 -16.47 6.24 -4.45
N TYR A 291 -16.93 5.71 -3.31
CA TYR A 291 -17.70 4.48 -3.25
C TYR A 291 -19.19 4.77 -3.24
N TYR A 292 -19.94 4.03 -4.02
CA TYR A 292 -21.40 4.10 -4.13
C TYR A 292 -21.99 2.73 -3.78
N THR A 293 -23.05 2.71 -2.96
CA THR A 293 -23.92 1.52 -2.92
C THR A 293 -24.62 1.38 -4.27
N PHE A 294 -25.05 0.19 -4.64
CA PHE A 294 -25.68 -0.03 -5.94
C PHE A 294 -26.89 0.88 -6.20
N GLY A 295 -27.77 1.06 -5.19
CA GLY A 295 -28.90 1.97 -5.34
C GLY A 295 -28.49 3.43 -5.56
N LYS A 296 -27.45 3.90 -4.87
CA LYS A 296 -26.91 5.26 -5.11
C LYS A 296 -26.21 5.38 -6.46
N TYR A 297 -25.54 4.33 -6.92
CA TYR A 297 -24.92 4.30 -8.24
C TYR A 297 -25.99 4.40 -9.33
N GLU A 298 -27.00 3.53 -9.25
CA GLU A 298 -28.13 3.49 -10.18
C GLU A 298 -28.85 4.84 -10.29
N SER A 299 -29.12 5.46 -9.14
CA SER A 299 -29.74 6.81 -9.10
C SER A 299 -28.88 7.90 -9.73
N ALA A 300 -27.55 7.79 -9.65
CA ALA A 300 -26.62 8.80 -10.15
C ALA A 300 -26.21 8.59 -11.60
N PHE A 301 -26.10 7.34 -12.06
CA PHE A 301 -25.47 6.96 -13.34
C PHE A 301 -26.32 6.00 -14.19
N GLY A 302 -27.46 5.52 -13.67
CA GLY A 302 -28.28 4.51 -14.34
C GLY A 302 -27.65 3.11 -14.27
N GLN A 303 -28.07 2.23 -15.21
CA GLN A 303 -27.65 0.83 -15.26
C GLN A 303 -26.30 0.59 -15.95
N GLN A 304 -25.81 1.55 -16.72
CA GLN A 304 -24.60 1.41 -17.52
C GLN A 304 -23.35 1.49 -16.66
N LEU A 305 -22.41 0.57 -16.86
CA LEU A 305 -21.12 0.54 -16.20
C LEU A 305 -20.04 1.11 -17.14
N ASN A 306 -19.64 2.35 -16.90
CA ASN A 306 -18.64 3.05 -17.71
C ASN A 306 -17.20 2.75 -17.26
N CYS A 307 -16.90 1.50 -16.94
CA CYS A 307 -15.62 1.06 -16.46
C CYS A 307 -15.12 -0.11 -17.34
N GLY A 308 -13.90 0.00 -17.85
CA GLY A 308 -13.29 -1.04 -18.70
C GLY A 308 -12.61 -2.17 -17.90
N CYS A 309 -12.95 -2.37 -16.62
CA CYS A 309 -12.37 -3.45 -15.81
C CYS A 309 -13.01 -4.80 -16.14
N THR A 310 -12.36 -5.88 -15.76
CA THR A 310 -12.80 -7.27 -16.00
C THR A 310 -14.24 -7.53 -15.50
N ILE A 311 -14.63 -6.93 -14.37
CA ILE A 311 -15.96 -7.13 -13.77
C ILE A 311 -17.05 -6.38 -14.53
N CYS A 312 -16.75 -5.17 -15.01
CA CYS A 312 -17.77 -4.31 -15.62
C CYS A 312 -17.87 -4.45 -17.13
N SER A 313 -16.85 -5.00 -17.78
CA SER A 313 -16.81 -5.12 -19.25
C SER A 313 -17.93 -6.03 -19.75
N GLY A 314 -18.84 -5.46 -20.53
CA GLY A 314 -20.00 -6.19 -21.08
C GLY A 314 -21.17 -6.38 -20.11
N ASN A 315 -21.08 -5.93 -18.86
CA ASN A 315 -22.11 -6.07 -17.85
C ASN A 315 -22.83 -4.74 -17.57
N THR A 316 -24.08 -4.83 -17.17
CA THR A 316 -24.87 -3.76 -16.55
C THR A 316 -24.85 -3.92 -15.02
N LEU A 317 -25.37 -2.94 -14.29
CA LEU A 317 -25.51 -3.03 -12.84
C LEU A 317 -26.40 -4.21 -12.41
N ASN A 318 -27.43 -4.52 -13.19
CA ASN A 318 -28.33 -5.66 -12.94
C ASN A 318 -27.62 -6.99 -13.16
N ASP A 319 -26.78 -7.11 -14.20
CA ASP A 319 -26.00 -8.33 -14.44
C ASP A 319 -25.06 -8.61 -13.28
N LEU A 320 -24.40 -7.57 -12.70
CA LEU A 320 -23.57 -7.75 -11.51
C LEU A 320 -24.34 -8.26 -10.30
N ARG A 321 -25.63 -7.90 -10.17
CA ARG A 321 -26.49 -8.38 -9.07
C ARG A 321 -26.82 -9.86 -9.19
N VAL A 322 -26.96 -10.34 -10.41
CA VAL A 322 -27.35 -11.73 -10.73
C VAL A 322 -26.14 -12.64 -10.87
N ASP A 323 -25.17 -12.25 -11.69
CA ASP A 323 -24.03 -13.11 -12.06
C ASP A 323 -23.03 -13.29 -10.93
N PHE A 324 -22.99 -12.33 -10.00
CA PHE A 324 -22.06 -12.34 -8.87
C PHE A 324 -22.76 -12.54 -7.51
N ASP A 325 -23.98 -13.06 -7.49
CA ASP A 325 -24.68 -13.39 -6.25
C ASP A 325 -23.83 -14.30 -5.35
N GLY A 326 -23.76 -13.96 -4.07
CA GLY A 326 -22.90 -14.66 -3.08
C GLY A 326 -21.40 -14.40 -3.19
N VAL A 327 -20.91 -13.76 -4.27
CA VAL A 327 -19.48 -13.38 -4.45
C VAL A 327 -19.29 -11.92 -4.84
N LEU A 328 -20.37 -11.14 -4.76
CA LEU A 328 -20.40 -9.74 -5.19
C LEU A 328 -19.33 -8.87 -4.51
N ARG A 329 -19.07 -9.09 -3.21
CA ARG A 329 -18.02 -8.36 -2.50
C ARG A 329 -16.62 -8.63 -3.06
N LYS A 330 -16.35 -9.87 -3.49
CA LYS A 330 -15.08 -10.24 -4.13
C LYS A 330 -14.96 -9.59 -5.50
N ALA A 331 -16.04 -9.61 -6.29
CA ALA A 331 -16.12 -8.95 -7.58
C ALA A 331 -15.86 -7.42 -7.44
N MET A 332 -16.52 -6.76 -6.48
CA MET A 332 -16.30 -5.33 -6.22
C MET A 332 -14.87 -5.02 -5.75
N ARG A 333 -14.22 -5.93 -5.07
CA ARG A 333 -12.81 -5.77 -4.69
C ARG A 333 -11.88 -5.86 -5.91
N ILE A 334 -12.13 -6.77 -6.84
CA ILE A 334 -11.36 -6.86 -8.09
C ILE A 334 -11.58 -5.61 -8.94
N HIS A 335 -12.84 -5.21 -9.13
CA HIS A 335 -13.19 -3.96 -9.79
C HIS A 335 -12.43 -2.76 -9.22
N GLU A 336 -12.39 -2.61 -7.90
CA GLU A 336 -11.64 -1.55 -7.22
C GLU A 336 -10.15 -1.63 -7.52
N THR A 337 -9.56 -2.82 -7.38
CA THR A 337 -8.12 -3.03 -7.57
C THR A 337 -7.69 -2.65 -8.99
N GLU A 338 -8.40 -3.13 -10.01
CA GLU A 338 -8.12 -2.80 -11.43
C GLU A 338 -8.27 -1.29 -11.70
N ASN A 339 -9.31 -0.66 -11.15
CA ASN A 339 -9.51 0.77 -11.30
C ASN A 339 -8.42 1.61 -10.63
N ILE A 340 -7.92 1.17 -9.48
CA ILE A 340 -6.81 1.84 -8.79
C ILE A 340 -5.51 1.66 -9.57
N ILE A 341 -5.21 0.47 -10.06
CA ILE A 341 -4.02 0.22 -10.89
C ILE A 341 -4.04 1.14 -12.12
N SER A 342 -5.14 1.12 -12.86
CA SER A 342 -5.33 1.98 -14.03
C SER A 342 -5.28 3.48 -13.70
N PHE A 343 -5.72 3.88 -12.51
CA PHE A 343 -5.59 5.24 -12.03
C PHE A 343 -4.12 5.64 -11.83
N PHE A 344 -3.30 4.78 -11.22
CA PHE A 344 -1.88 5.05 -11.02
C PHE A 344 -1.12 5.14 -12.35
N GLU A 345 -1.46 4.30 -13.34
CA GLU A 345 -0.92 4.41 -14.70
C GLU A 345 -1.25 5.77 -15.35
N SER A 346 -2.50 6.20 -15.24
CA SER A 346 -2.96 7.49 -15.73
C SER A 346 -2.20 8.66 -15.06
N ILE A 347 -1.98 8.59 -13.74
CA ILE A 347 -1.20 9.61 -13.02
C ILE A 347 0.25 9.66 -13.50
N ARG A 348 0.90 8.51 -13.72
CA ARG A 348 2.27 8.49 -14.28
C ARG A 348 2.35 9.26 -15.60
N ASN A 349 1.39 9.02 -16.49
CA ASN A 349 1.30 9.72 -17.77
C ASN A 349 1.08 11.22 -17.57
N ASP A 350 0.13 11.62 -16.71
CA ASP A 350 -0.17 13.02 -16.42
C ASP A 350 1.02 13.79 -15.81
N ILE A 351 1.80 13.14 -14.95
CA ILE A 351 3.04 13.70 -14.41
C ILE A 351 4.06 13.86 -15.55
N GLY A 352 4.23 12.82 -16.38
CA GLY A 352 5.18 12.80 -17.49
C GLY A 352 4.96 13.93 -18.50
N ILE A 353 3.69 14.20 -18.86
CA ILE A 353 3.31 15.26 -19.80
C ILE A 353 3.00 16.61 -19.14
N GLY A 354 3.12 16.71 -17.81
CA GLY A 354 2.91 17.96 -17.05
C GLY A 354 1.45 18.40 -16.86
N THR A 355 0.47 17.53 -17.15
CA THR A 355 -0.97 17.84 -17.01
C THR A 355 -1.55 17.57 -15.63
N PHE A 356 -0.82 16.88 -14.76
CA PHE A 356 -1.27 16.45 -13.42
C PHE A 356 -1.82 17.62 -12.56
N LYS A 357 -1.23 18.81 -12.67
CA LYS A 357 -1.75 20.01 -11.98
C LYS A 357 -3.19 20.36 -12.37
N LYS A 358 -3.54 20.21 -13.65
CA LYS A 358 -4.91 20.46 -14.13
C LYS A 358 -5.87 19.43 -13.54
N TYR A 359 -5.43 18.18 -13.47
CA TYR A 359 -6.20 17.10 -12.86
C TYR A 359 -6.50 17.38 -11.38
N VAL A 360 -5.48 17.72 -10.57
CA VAL A 360 -5.64 18.06 -9.15
C VAL A 360 -6.60 19.23 -8.93
N LYS A 361 -6.50 20.28 -9.76
CA LYS A 361 -7.38 21.45 -9.66
C LYS A 361 -8.85 21.14 -9.98
N LYS A 362 -9.10 20.25 -10.92
CA LYS A 362 -10.46 19.86 -11.34
C LYS A 362 -11.13 18.89 -10.36
N ASN A 363 -10.35 18.14 -9.59
CA ASN A 363 -10.91 17.12 -8.70
C ASN A 363 -11.04 17.67 -7.26
N PRO A 364 -12.26 17.92 -6.76
CA PRO A 364 -12.47 18.51 -5.43
C PRO A 364 -11.90 17.68 -4.28
N ASN A 365 -11.76 16.36 -4.46
CA ASN A 365 -11.21 15.48 -3.45
C ASN A 365 -9.69 15.68 -3.26
N PHE A 366 -8.99 16.18 -4.28
CA PHE A 366 -7.58 16.57 -4.18
C PHE A 366 -7.36 17.95 -3.55
N LYS A 367 -8.38 18.80 -3.47
CA LYS A 367 -8.27 20.13 -2.80
C LYS A 367 -7.88 20.01 -1.34
N ILE A 368 -8.29 18.96 -0.66
CA ILE A 368 -7.95 18.74 0.75
C ILE A 368 -6.46 18.59 0.92
N ILE A 369 -5.85 17.86 0.01
CA ILE A 369 -4.41 17.61 0.01
C ILE A 369 -3.67 18.86 -0.43
N ALA A 370 -4.15 19.56 -1.47
CA ALA A 370 -3.60 20.84 -1.86
C ALA A 370 -3.62 21.86 -0.72
N ASN A 371 -4.69 21.87 0.09
CA ASN A 371 -4.77 22.71 1.29
C ASN A 371 -3.78 22.28 2.37
N ALA A 372 -3.62 20.97 2.62
CA ALA A 372 -2.63 20.43 3.56
C ALA A 372 -1.20 20.82 3.14
N ILE A 373 -0.91 20.76 1.84
CA ILE A 373 0.36 21.22 1.26
C ILE A 373 0.56 22.72 1.49
N THR A 374 -0.47 23.53 1.29
CA THR A 374 -0.40 24.99 1.46
C THR A 374 -0.23 25.36 2.93
N MET A 375 -0.93 24.68 3.85
CA MET A 375 -0.76 24.88 5.29
C MET A 375 0.63 24.47 5.77
N SER A 376 1.19 23.39 5.22
CA SER A 376 2.53 22.95 5.55
C SER A 376 3.61 23.93 5.11
N LYS A 377 3.40 24.68 4.02
CA LYS A 377 4.30 25.75 3.58
C LYS A 377 4.32 26.92 4.55
N LYS A 378 3.16 27.29 5.10
CA LYS A 378 3.07 28.38 6.11
C LYS A 378 3.81 28.04 7.41
N GLN A 379 3.89 26.75 7.78
CA GLN A 379 4.63 26.31 8.96
C GLN A 379 6.15 26.23 8.76
N ARG A 380 6.65 26.34 7.52
CA ARG A 380 8.09 26.38 7.21
C ARG A 380 8.75 27.75 7.41
N VAL A 381 7.98 28.77 7.64
CA VAL A 381 8.47 30.15 7.88
C VAL A 381 8.95 30.35 9.33
N ILE A 382 8.98 29.30 10.12
CA ILE A 382 9.58 29.36 11.46
C ILE A 382 10.96 28.70 11.39
N PRO A 383 12.03 29.42 11.68
CA PRO A 383 13.42 29.04 11.50
C PRO A 383 13.85 27.80 12.26
#